data_61faf9383534cc9703d01c1fe147f80b
#
_entry.id   61faf9383534cc9703d01c1fe147f80b
#
_cell.length_a   1.000
_cell.length_b   1.000
_cell.length_c   1.000
_cell.angle_alpha   90.00
_cell.angle_beta   90.00
_cell.angle_gamma   90.00
#
_symmetry.space_group_name_H-M   'P 1'
#
loop_
_entity.id
_entity.type
_entity.pdbx_description
1 polymer ?
#
loop_
_entity_poly.entity_id
_entity_poly.type
_entity_poly.pdbx_seq_one_letter_code
_entity_poly.pdbx_strand_id
1 'polypeptide(L)'
;MKVLRQLLKGSGLGKLKITGGKVPIMLRRLARRKPQLFVGCCVSAMLLTIAATTIPNRAADFTGREILSVSRIAHGGADYAGMQNVTVQASGFVNAAAFGGIGANPLGAAAEIKLKITDYQDKQMRRRLDVAPTAMLPGRTYLVFTGTTGGGMIFGNEFRVSETAASRHWGMMGFDTLNRAIEGQLVTARQKDEGNDYVVEVKFNPQDTVRYWINQQTFLIDKIVTRYNSQVLIEEQRSDYRRADCMMLPFHIVTRLQGQRFADLSIESYDLKSRVPEATFTITVGQ
;
A
#
# COMPACT_ATOMS: atom_id res chain seq x y z
N MET A 1 18.37 16.13 13.37
CA MET A 1 18.72 16.39 14.79
C MET A 1 18.55 17.83 15.24
N LYS A 2 18.77 18.86 14.41
CA LYS A 2 18.52 20.27 14.81
C LYS A 2 17.04 20.60 15.03
N VAL A 3 16.13 20.06 14.22
CA VAL A 3 14.67 20.29 14.33
C VAL A 3 14.09 19.68 15.61
N LEU A 4 14.59 18.51 16.01
CA LEU A 4 14.14 17.86 17.26
C LEU A 4 14.55 18.65 18.51
N ARG A 5 15.69 19.34 18.48
CA ARG A 5 16.14 20.21 19.58
C ARG A 5 15.31 21.50 19.69
N GLN A 6 14.79 22.01 18.61
CA GLN A 6 13.90 23.19 18.63
C GLN A 6 12.51 22.86 19.17
N LEU A 7 11.96 21.70 18.84
CA LEU A 7 10.67 21.23 19.34
C LEU A 7 10.69 20.97 20.85
N LEU A 8 11.82 20.47 21.38
CA LEU A 8 11.97 20.21 22.82
C LEU A 8 12.23 21.47 23.66
N LYS A 9 12.69 22.57 23.07
CA LYS A 9 12.89 23.85 23.78
C LYS A 9 11.62 24.70 23.94
N GLY A 10 10.59 24.42 23.10
CA GLY A 10 9.31 25.16 23.15
C GLY A 10 8.24 24.55 24.06
N SER A 11 8.41 23.29 24.46
CA SER A 11 7.50 22.61 25.40
C SER A 11 8.07 22.77 26.80
N GLY A 12 7.39 23.52 27.67
CA GLY A 12 7.76 23.77 29.07
C GLY A 12 7.81 22.51 29.97
N LEU A 13 8.29 21.40 29.49
CA LEU A 13 8.49 20.11 30.17
C LEU A 13 9.85 20.08 30.90
N GLY A 14 10.08 21.08 31.72
CA GLY A 14 11.10 21.04 32.76
C GLY A 14 10.62 20.17 33.90
N LYS A 15 11.28 19.02 34.11
CA LYS A 15 11.19 18.16 35.30
C LYS A 15 9.97 17.21 35.36
N LEU A 16 9.95 16.17 34.52
CA LEU A 16 9.23 14.96 34.84
C LEU A 16 10.05 14.13 35.84
N LYS A 17 9.67 14.17 37.12
CA LYS A 17 10.15 13.23 38.16
C LYS A 17 9.48 11.87 37.93
N ILE A 18 10.23 10.89 37.42
CA ILE A 18 9.77 9.51 37.32
C ILE A 18 9.80 8.90 38.72
N THR A 19 8.65 8.90 39.40
CA THR A 19 8.47 8.14 40.64
C THR A 19 8.45 6.66 40.32
N GLY A 20 9.28 5.90 41.04
CA GLY A 20 9.58 4.50 40.79
C GLY A 20 8.37 3.57 40.86
N GLY A 21 7.78 3.27 39.73
CA GLY A 21 6.86 2.16 39.53
C GLY A 21 7.62 0.88 39.20
N LYS A 22 7.33 -0.22 39.88
CA LYS A 22 7.93 -1.54 39.66
C LYS A 22 7.62 -2.01 38.23
N VAL A 23 8.64 -2.07 37.38
CA VAL A 23 8.54 -2.62 36.02
C VAL A 23 8.21 -4.13 36.11
N PRO A 24 7.18 -4.63 35.42
CA PRO A 24 6.83 -6.04 35.44
C PRO A 24 7.99 -6.93 35.02
N ILE A 25 8.17 -8.04 35.72
CA ILE A 25 9.31 -8.99 35.55
C ILE A 25 9.42 -9.52 34.11
N MET A 26 8.30 -9.58 33.39
CA MET A 26 8.24 -10.04 31.99
C MET A 26 8.99 -9.11 31.01
N LEU A 27 8.93 -7.79 31.23
CA LEU A 27 9.65 -6.79 30.43
C LEU A 27 11.17 -6.84 30.64
N ARG A 28 11.63 -7.23 31.85
CA ARG A 28 13.08 -7.38 32.13
C ARG A 28 13.72 -8.57 31.41
N ARG A 29 12.98 -9.64 31.08
CA ARG A 29 13.51 -10.79 30.35
C ARG A 29 13.67 -10.56 28.86
N LEU A 30 12.79 -9.76 28.24
CA LEU A 30 12.87 -9.39 26.83
C LEU A 30 14.01 -8.41 26.53
N ALA A 31 14.25 -7.44 27.41
CA ALA A 31 15.32 -6.46 27.26
C ALA A 31 16.74 -7.06 27.28
N ARG A 32 16.93 -8.23 27.90
CA ARG A 32 18.23 -8.91 27.97
C ARG A 32 18.62 -9.68 26.70
N ARG A 33 17.67 -10.00 25.81
CA ARG A 33 17.95 -10.86 24.63
C ARG A 33 18.24 -10.10 23.34
N LYS A 34 17.71 -8.90 23.13
CA LYS A 34 18.03 -8.07 21.94
C LYS A 34 17.79 -6.57 22.24
N PRO A 35 18.72 -5.87 22.88
CA PRO A 35 18.50 -4.49 23.33
C PRO A 35 18.23 -3.50 22.19
N GLN A 36 18.78 -3.71 21.01
CA GLN A 36 18.60 -2.79 19.86
C GLN A 36 17.18 -2.85 19.24
N LEU A 37 16.55 -4.03 19.23
CA LEU A 37 15.17 -4.20 18.71
C LEU A 37 14.13 -3.61 19.67
N PHE A 38 14.43 -3.64 21.00
CA PHE A 38 13.48 -3.15 22.01
C PHE A 38 13.42 -1.60 22.01
N VAL A 39 14.56 -0.94 21.79
CA VAL A 39 14.61 0.53 21.75
C VAL A 39 13.85 1.06 20.53
N GLY A 40 13.97 0.42 19.36
CA GLY A 40 13.23 0.84 18.15
C GLY A 40 11.71 0.72 18.30
N CYS A 41 11.23 -0.41 18.82
CA CYS A 41 9.79 -0.62 19.04
C CYS A 41 9.19 0.28 20.14
N CYS A 42 9.93 0.54 21.22
CA CYS A 42 9.44 1.41 22.29
C CYS A 42 9.41 2.89 21.86
N VAL A 43 10.38 3.34 21.07
CA VAL A 43 10.39 4.73 20.56
C VAL A 43 9.24 4.94 19.56
N SER A 44 8.96 3.98 18.70
CA SER A 44 7.82 4.05 17.76
C SER A 44 6.47 4.04 18.49
N ALA A 45 6.32 3.20 19.52
CA ALA A 45 5.09 3.15 20.33
C ALA A 45 4.90 4.43 21.18
N MET A 46 5.98 5.01 21.69
CA MET A 46 5.93 6.25 22.47
C MET A 46 5.60 7.47 21.59
N LEU A 47 6.13 7.53 20.36
CA LEU A 47 5.80 8.58 19.40
C LEU A 47 4.34 8.50 18.93
N LEU A 48 3.80 7.30 18.75
CA LEU A 48 2.37 7.12 18.44
C LEU A 48 1.45 7.56 19.60
N THR A 49 1.83 7.29 20.84
CA THR A 49 1.04 7.68 22.02
C THR A 49 1.09 9.20 22.23
N ILE A 50 2.23 9.84 21.99
CA ILE A 50 2.37 11.30 22.07
C ILE A 50 1.61 11.99 20.93
N ALA A 51 1.63 11.43 19.73
CA ALA A 51 0.85 11.95 18.61
C ALA A 51 -0.67 11.87 18.88
N ALA A 52 -1.14 10.78 19.48
CA ALA A 52 -2.56 10.62 19.79
C ALA A 52 -3.08 11.54 20.93
N THR A 53 -2.22 11.97 21.86
CA THR A 53 -2.65 12.76 23.03
C THR A 53 -2.44 14.27 22.87
N THR A 54 -1.73 14.74 21.85
CA THR A 54 -1.33 16.15 21.70
C THR A 54 -1.77 16.83 20.41
N ILE A 55 -2.70 16.25 19.63
CA ILE A 55 -3.26 16.92 18.46
C ILE A 55 -4.64 17.52 18.80
N PRO A 56 -4.72 18.65 19.54
CA PRO A 56 -5.93 19.44 19.57
C PRO A 56 -5.90 20.44 18.39
N ASN A 57 -6.87 20.37 17.51
CA ASN A 57 -7.28 21.41 16.56
C ASN A 57 -6.30 21.93 15.48
N ARG A 58 -5.11 21.37 15.30
CA ARG A 58 -4.21 21.75 14.18
C ARG A 58 -4.39 20.93 12.90
N ALA A 59 -5.29 19.97 12.90
CA ALA A 59 -5.57 19.14 11.72
C ALA A 59 -6.07 19.96 10.51
N ALA A 60 -6.57 21.18 10.74
CA ALA A 60 -7.03 22.06 9.67
C ALA A 60 -5.89 22.57 8.76
N ASP A 61 -4.65 22.56 9.23
CA ASP A 61 -3.52 23.22 8.55
C ASP A 61 -2.57 22.26 7.83
N PHE A 62 -2.77 20.95 7.94
CA PHE A 62 -1.88 20.00 7.26
C PHE A 62 -1.98 20.12 5.73
N THR A 63 -0.82 20.27 5.09
CA THR A 63 -0.69 20.12 3.62
C THR A 63 -0.88 18.65 3.21
N GLY A 64 -1.19 18.42 1.95
CA GLY A 64 -1.30 17.05 1.43
C GLY A 64 -0.03 16.22 1.68
N ARG A 65 1.16 16.83 1.55
CA ARG A 65 2.44 16.15 1.79
C ARG A 65 2.66 15.79 3.26
N GLU A 66 2.26 16.65 4.17
CA GLU A 66 2.36 16.37 5.60
C GLU A 66 1.42 15.23 6.00
N ILE A 67 0.19 15.21 5.50
CA ILE A 67 -0.76 14.12 5.72
C ILE A 67 -0.17 12.79 5.22
N LEU A 68 0.38 12.75 4.00
CA LEU A 68 1.04 11.55 3.47
C LEU A 68 2.25 11.14 4.31
N SER A 69 3.02 12.09 4.83
CA SER A 69 4.17 11.82 5.69
C SER A 69 3.76 11.17 7.01
N VAL A 70 2.69 11.66 7.64
CA VAL A 70 2.14 11.05 8.87
C VAL A 70 1.55 9.68 8.56
N SER A 71 0.84 9.54 7.44
CA SER A 71 0.33 8.25 6.98
C SER A 71 1.46 7.23 6.79
N ARG A 72 2.57 7.62 6.16
CA ARG A 72 3.75 6.74 6.04
C ARG A 72 4.28 6.30 7.40
N ILE A 73 4.32 7.20 8.38
CA ILE A 73 4.73 6.85 9.75
C ILE A 73 3.77 5.82 10.35
N ALA A 74 2.45 5.99 10.17
CA ALA A 74 1.45 5.05 10.66
C ALA A 74 1.58 3.66 10.01
N HIS A 75 2.00 3.59 8.74
CA HIS A 75 2.24 2.34 8.03
C HIS A 75 3.57 1.66 8.36
N GLY A 76 4.50 2.30 9.08
CA GLY A 76 5.79 1.69 9.46
C GLY A 76 6.99 2.61 9.32
N GLY A 77 6.80 3.86 8.93
CA GLY A 77 7.83 4.90 8.93
C GLY A 77 9.04 4.56 8.05
N ALA A 78 10.19 4.34 8.69
CA ALA A 78 11.43 4.03 7.99
C ALA A 78 11.40 2.68 7.28
N ASP A 79 10.73 1.68 7.85
CA ASP A 79 10.61 0.35 7.24
C ASP A 79 9.79 0.43 5.95
N TYR A 80 8.68 1.19 5.96
CA TYR A 80 7.89 1.43 4.74
C TYR A 80 8.70 2.20 3.69
N ALA A 81 9.42 3.24 4.07
CA ALA A 81 10.27 4.02 3.17
C ALA A 81 11.43 3.21 2.59
N GLY A 82 11.98 2.28 3.39
CA GLY A 82 13.09 1.41 3.02
C GLY A 82 12.70 0.15 2.24
N MET A 83 11.41 -0.13 2.10
CA MET A 83 10.93 -1.34 1.43
C MET A 83 11.44 -1.41 -0.02
N GLN A 84 12.11 -2.50 -0.37
CA GLN A 84 12.66 -2.72 -1.71
C GLN A 84 11.75 -3.58 -2.59
N ASN A 85 11.04 -4.49 -1.96
CA ASN A 85 10.09 -5.39 -2.62
C ASN A 85 9.03 -5.86 -1.63
N VAL A 86 7.94 -6.36 -2.16
CA VAL A 86 6.89 -7.05 -1.42
C VAL A 86 6.35 -8.21 -2.23
N THR A 87 6.13 -9.35 -1.57
CA THR A 87 5.35 -10.44 -2.11
C THR A 87 4.08 -10.59 -1.28
N VAL A 88 2.93 -10.53 -1.92
CA VAL A 88 1.63 -10.64 -1.28
C VAL A 88 0.97 -11.93 -1.72
N GLN A 89 0.51 -12.74 -0.77
CA GLN A 89 -0.36 -13.87 -1.04
C GLN A 89 -1.78 -13.52 -0.63
N ALA A 90 -2.72 -13.72 -1.52
CA ALA A 90 -4.12 -13.40 -1.30
C ALA A 90 -5.04 -14.47 -1.87
N SER A 91 -6.22 -14.60 -1.29
CA SER A 91 -7.31 -15.41 -1.84
C SER A 91 -8.63 -14.63 -1.77
N GLY A 92 -9.54 -14.98 -2.67
CA GLY A 92 -10.84 -14.29 -2.70
C GLY A 92 -11.58 -14.52 -4.01
N PHE A 93 -12.43 -13.55 -4.34
CA PHE A 93 -13.27 -13.61 -5.53
C PHE A 93 -12.91 -12.50 -6.50
N VAL A 94 -12.89 -12.84 -7.78
CA VAL A 94 -12.76 -11.88 -8.89
C VAL A 94 -13.93 -12.07 -9.84
N ASN A 95 -14.50 -10.98 -10.31
CA ASN A 95 -15.60 -11.00 -11.27
C ASN A 95 -15.07 -11.37 -12.67
N ALA A 96 -15.57 -12.44 -13.26
CA ALA A 96 -15.16 -12.92 -14.59
C ALA A 96 -15.40 -11.89 -15.69
N ALA A 97 -16.43 -11.05 -15.58
CA ALA A 97 -16.70 -9.99 -16.54
C ALA A 97 -15.55 -8.99 -16.68
N ALA A 98 -14.74 -8.85 -15.66
CA ALA A 98 -13.58 -7.96 -15.66
C ALA A 98 -12.44 -8.46 -16.57
N PHE A 99 -12.40 -9.75 -16.87
CA PHE A 99 -11.49 -10.34 -17.86
C PHE A 99 -12.00 -10.19 -19.30
N GLY A 100 -13.30 -9.87 -19.48
CA GLY A 100 -13.93 -9.77 -20.80
C GLY A 100 -13.44 -8.63 -21.68
N GLY A 101 -12.81 -7.61 -21.07
CA GLY A 101 -12.11 -6.54 -21.82
C GLY A 101 -10.78 -6.97 -22.42
N ILE A 102 -10.28 -8.18 -22.09
CA ILE A 102 -8.96 -8.71 -22.51
C ILE A 102 -9.13 -9.90 -23.49
N GLY A 103 -10.35 -10.28 -23.78
CA GLY A 103 -10.71 -11.37 -24.69
C GLY A 103 -12.13 -11.87 -24.44
N ALA A 104 -12.65 -12.71 -25.31
CA ALA A 104 -14.00 -13.27 -25.15
C ALA A 104 -14.12 -13.93 -23.76
N ASN A 105 -15.08 -13.45 -22.97
CA ASN A 105 -15.35 -14.01 -21.65
C ASN A 105 -16.03 -15.40 -21.81
N PRO A 106 -15.31 -16.52 -21.65
CA PRO A 106 -15.89 -17.85 -21.87
C PRO A 106 -16.86 -18.27 -20.76
N LEU A 107 -16.93 -17.51 -19.65
CA LEU A 107 -17.66 -17.90 -18.44
C LEU A 107 -18.97 -17.13 -18.22
N GLY A 108 -19.30 -16.19 -19.12
CA GLY A 108 -20.47 -15.32 -18.95
C GLY A 108 -20.27 -14.16 -17.97
N ALA A 109 -21.07 -13.12 -18.10
CA ALA A 109 -20.83 -11.80 -17.49
C ALA A 109 -20.98 -11.72 -15.96
N ALA A 110 -21.43 -12.76 -15.27
CA ALA A 110 -21.80 -12.68 -13.86
C ALA A 110 -21.09 -13.69 -12.93
N ALA A 111 -20.12 -14.47 -13.44
CA ALA A 111 -19.47 -15.49 -12.61
C ALA A 111 -18.41 -14.87 -11.70
N GLU A 112 -18.55 -15.05 -10.39
CA GLU A 112 -17.48 -14.83 -9.41
C GLU A 112 -16.56 -16.06 -9.40
N ILE A 113 -15.28 -15.82 -9.61
CA ILE A 113 -14.26 -16.88 -9.64
C ILE A 113 -13.45 -16.79 -8.36
N LYS A 114 -13.41 -17.88 -7.60
CA LYS A 114 -12.53 -17.98 -6.45
C LYS A 114 -11.10 -18.22 -6.91
N LEU A 115 -10.18 -17.37 -6.50
CA LEU A 115 -8.77 -17.37 -6.90
C LEU A 115 -7.85 -17.39 -5.69
N LYS A 116 -6.62 -17.88 -5.94
CA LYS A 116 -5.42 -17.54 -5.16
C LYS A 116 -4.47 -16.75 -6.04
N ILE A 117 -3.93 -15.69 -5.48
CA ILE A 117 -3.08 -14.73 -6.17
C ILE A 117 -1.76 -14.60 -5.42
N THR A 118 -0.66 -14.54 -6.16
CA THR A 118 0.62 -14.06 -5.65
C THR A 118 1.02 -12.81 -6.42
N ASP A 119 1.17 -11.69 -5.71
CA ASP A 119 1.56 -10.41 -6.27
C ASP A 119 2.97 -10.05 -5.83
N TYR A 120 3.89 -9.98 -6.78
CA TYR A 120 5.28 -9.59 -6.59
C TYR A 120 5.46 -8.15 -7.06
N GLN A 121 6.02 -7.31 -6.22
CA GLN A 121 6.31 -5.91 -6.56
C GLN A 121 7.72 -5.54 -6.08
N ASP A 122 8.39 -4.67 -6.82
CA ASP A 122 9.67 -4.10 -6.39
C ASP A 122 9.73 -2.58 -6.60
N LYS A 123 10.76 -1.97 -5.98
CA LYS A 123 11.01 -0.53 -6.06
C LYS A 123 11.43 -0.05 -7.45
N GLN A 124 11.84 -0.97 -8.34
CA GLN A 124 12.19 -0.66 -9.74
C GLN A 124 10.96 -0.57 -10.64
N MET A 125 9.77 -0.47 -10.03
CA MET A 125 8.49 -0.36 -10.75
C MET A 125 8.17 -1.62 -11.57
N ARG A 126 8.58 -2.81 -11.10
CA ARG A 126 8.20 -4.09 -11.70
C ARG A 126 7.13 -4.76 -10.84
N ARG A 127 6.20 -5.38 -11.50
CA ARG A 127 5.13 -6.15 -10.86
C ARG A 127 4.82 -7.42 -11.63
N ARG A 128 4.56 -8.48 -10.89
CA ARG A 128 4.00 -9.70 -11.44
C ARG A 128 2.85 -10.18 -10.57
N LEU A 129 1.75 -10.46 -11.22
CA LEU A 129 0.58 -11.07 -10.60
C LEU A 129 0.43 -12.49 -11.15
N ASP A 130 0.64 -13.48 -10.34
CA ASP A 130 0.36 -14.89 -10.69
C ASP A 130 -0.99 -15.30 -10.09
N VAL A 131 -1.81 -15.94 -10.91
CA VAL A 131 -3.08 -16.53 -10.50
C VAL A 131 -2.94 -18.06 -10.51
N ALA A 132 -3.19 -18.67 -9.34
CA ALA A 132 -3.15 -20.14 -9.25
C ALA A 132 -4.23 -20.77 -10.12
N PRO A 133 -3.92 -21.85 -10.85
CA PRO A 133 -4.91 -22.57 -11.65
C PRO A 133 -6.08 -23.05 -10.79
N THR A 134 -7.29 -22.94 -11.33
CA THR A 134 -8.50 -23.49 -10.74
C THR A 134 -9.25 -24.33 -11.77
N ALA A 135 -10.26 -25.07 -11.36
CA ALA A 135 -11.11 -25.83 -12.30
C ALA A 135 -11.78 -24.90 -13.35
N MET A 136 -12.09 -23.64 -12.96
CA MET A 136 -12.69 -22.64 -13.84
C MET A 136 -11.66 -21.89 -14.69
N LEU A 137 -10.40 -21.88 -14.25
CA LEU A 137 -9.27 -21.23 -14.90
C LEU A 137 -8.15 -22.26 -15.09
N PRO A 138 -8.35 -23.27 -15.95
CA PRO A 138 -7.30 -24.23 -16.26
C PRO A 138 -6.21 -23.53 -17.08
N GLY A 139 -4.96 -23.76 -16.73
CA GLY A 139 -3.84 -23.17 -17.41
C GLY A 139 -3.23 -21.97 -16.69
N ARG A 140 -2.10 -21.56 -17.22
CA ARG A 140 -1.30 -20.51 -16.62
C ARG A 140 -1.94 -19.14 -16.85
N THR A 141 -2.10 -18.36 -15.77
CA THR A 141 -2.57 -16.98 -15.83
C THR A 141 -1.63 -16.11 -15.03
N TYR A 142 -1.03 -15.12 -15.68
CA TYR A 142 -0.17 -14.15 -15.05
C TYR A 142 -0.14 -12.83 -15.81
N LEU A 143 0.13 -11.75 -15.09
CA LEU A 143 0.37 -10.41 -15.60
C LEU A 143 1.77 -9.98 -15.18
N VAL A 144 2.54 -9.39 -16.07
CA VAL A 144 3.86 -8.82 -15.76
C VAL A 144 3.92 -7.38 -16.29
N PHE A 145 4.45 -6.50 -15.48
CA PHE A 145 4.77 -5.13 -15.82
C PHE A 145 6.22 -4.83 -15.45
N THR A 146 6.96 -4.19 -16.34
CA THR A 146 8.39 -3.88 -16.15
C THR A 146 8.67 -2.38 -16.25
N GLY A 147 7.75 -1.55 -15.80
CA GLY A 147 7.84 -0.10 -15.90
C GLY A 147 7.33 0.45 -17.23
N THR A 148 7.93 0.08 -18.34
CA THR A 148 7.53 0.56 -19.68
C THR A 148 6.85 -0.50 -20.53
N THR A 149 7.03 -1.77 -20.22
CA THR A 149 6.41 -2.87 -20.95
C THR A 149 5.49 -3.66 -20.06
N GLY A 150 4.50 -4.31 -20.63
CA GLY A 150 3.59 -5.18 -19.92
C GLY A 150 3.01 -6.25 -20.83
N GLY A 151 2.57 -7.32 -20.21
CA GLY A 151 1.94 -8.44 -20.91
C GLY A 151 1.75 -9.60 -19.98
N GLY A 152 1.47 -10.75 -20.54
CA GLY A 152 1.29 -11.96 -19.76
C GLY A 152 0.53 -13.03 -20.51
N MET A 153 -0.09 -13.88 -19.74
CA MET A 153 -0.89 -14.99 -20.23
C MET A 153 -2.22 -15.03 -19.46
N ILE A 154 -3.32 -15.11 -20.14
CA ILE A 154 -4.65 -15.32 -19.56
C ILE A 154 -5.29 -16.52 -20.23
N PHE A 155 -5.63 -17.53 -19.44
CA PHE A 155 -6.18 -18.82 -19.93
C PHE A 155 -5.32 -19.48 -21.01
N GLY A 156 -4.00 -19.37 -20.93
CA GLY A 156 -3.09 -19.89 -21.94
C GLY A 156 -2.93 -19.00 -23.18
N ASN A 157 -3.66 -17.88 -23.29
CA ASN A 157 -3.53 -16.93 -24.37
C ASN A 157 -2.59 -15.78 -23.98
N GLU A 158 -1.60 -15.54 -24.80
CA GLU A 158 -0.67 -14.42 -24.61
C GLU A 158 -1.32 -13.10 -24.98
N PHE A 159 -0.93 -12.04 -24.26
CA PHE A 159 -1.30 -10.68 -24.58
C PHE A 159 -0.15 -9.72 -24.26
N ARG A 160 -0.19 -8.56 -24.89
CA ARG A 160 0.73 -7.45 -24.63
C ARG A 160 -0.07 -6.22 -24.25
N VAL A 161 0.51 -5.43 -23.37
CA VAL A 161 -0.02 -4.13 -22.95
C VAL A 161 0.80 -3.05 -23.65
N SER A 162 0.16 -1.99 -24.11
CA SER A 162 0.89 -0.86 -24.70
C SER A 162 1.85 -0.24 -23.69
N GLU A 163 2.97 0.30 -24.13
CA GLU A 163 3.96 0.98 -23.27
C GLU A 163 3.31 2.08 -22.43
N THR A 164 2.41 2.85 -23.01
CA THR A 164 1.67 3.90 -22.31
C THR A 164 0.83 3.32 -21.17
N ALA A 165 0.10 2.22 -21.40
CA ALA A 165 -0.73 1.59 -20.38
C ALA A 165 0.14 0.95 -19.29
N ALA A 166 1.27 0.31 -19.64
CA ALA A 166 2.21 -0.28 -18.70
C ALA A 166 2.86 0.78 -17.81
N SER A 167 3.36 1.86 -18.37
CA SER A 167 3.97 2.98 -17.64
C SER A 167 2.98 3.64 -16.67
N ARG A 168 1.73 3.80 -17.10
CA ARG A 168 0.67 4.36 -16.26
C ARG A 168 0.29 3.45 -15.11
N HIS A 169 0.12 2.17 -15.38
CA HIS A 169 -0.18 1.18 -14.33
C HIS A 169 0.85 1.29 -13.20
N TRP A 170 2.13 1.27 -13.55
CA TRP A 170 3.20 1.35 -12.56
C TRP A 170 3.35 2.69 -11.90
N GLY A 171 3.30 3.74 -12.67
CA GLY A 171 3.42 5.09 -12.13
C GLY A 171 2.39 5.37 -11.04
N MET A 172 1.20 4.80 -11.16
CA MET A 172 0.05 5.14 -10.32
C MET A 172 -0.29 4.09 -9.26
N MET A 173 0.11 2.83 -9.43
CA MET A 173 -0.33 1.72 -8.59
C MET A 173 0.79 1.04 -7.78
N GLY A 174 2.04 1.43 -7.97
CA GLY A 174 3.16 0.88 -7.21
C GLY A 174 3.13 1.30 -5.74
N PHE A 175 3.61 0.44 -4.86
CA PHE A 175 3.70 0.74 -3.42
C PHE A 175 4.58 1.97 -3.13
N ASP A 176 5.53 2.30 -4.01
CA ASP A 176 6.45 3.43 -3.86
C ASP A 176 5.83 4.80 -4.19
N THR A 177 4.61 4.84 -4.72
CA THR A 177 3.93 6.09 -5.09
C THR A 177 3.83 7.07 -3.90
N LEU A 178 3.54 6.56 -2.71
CA LEU A 178 3.48 7.36 -1.49
C LEU A 178 4.84 7.99 -1.16
N ASN A 179 5.94 7.24 -1.26
CA ASN A 179 7.28 7.74 -1.02
C ASN A 179 7.66 8.84 -2.02
N ARG A 180 7.42 8.62 -3.30
CA ARG A 180 7.67 9.60 -4.37
C ARG A 180 6.91 10.90 -4.17
N ALA A 181 5.66 10.81 -3.71
CA ALA A 181 4.85 11.98 -3.39
C ALA A 181 5.42 12.76 -2.20
N ILE A 182 5.84 12.08 -1.14
CA ILE A 182 6.44 12.69 0.05
C ILE A 182 7.79 13.33 -0.28
N GLU A 183 8.62 12.68 -1.09
CA GLU A 183 9.92 13.18 -1.52
C GLU A 183 9.83 14.36 -2.52
N GLY A 184 8.64 14.70 -2.95
CA GLY A 184 8.41 15.85 -3.85
C GLY A 184 8.61 15.55 -5.32
N GLN A 185 8.74 14.29 -5.70
CA GLN A 185 8.80 13.85 -7.10
C GLN A 185 7.45 13.99 -7.81
N LEU A 186 6.36 14.05 -7.04
CA LEU A 186 4.99 14.19 -7.53
C LEU A 186 4.29 15.38 -6.84
N VAL A 187 3.42 16.05 -7.57
CA VAL A 187 2.62 17.15 -7.03
C VAL A 187 1.53 16.60 -6.13
N THR A 188 1.43 17.13 -4.92
CA THR A 188 0.38 16.75 -3.96
C THR A 188 -0.55 17.92 -3.68
N ALA A 189 -1.83 17.65 -3.53
CA ALA A 189 -2.81 18.64 -3.12
C ALA A 189 -3.77 18.02 -2.11
N ARG A 190 -3.97 18.68 -0.95
CA ARG A 190 -5.07 18.34 -0.04
C ARG A 190 -6.37 18.76 -0.71
N GLN A 191 -7.33 17.87 -0.73
CA GLN A 191 -8.69 18.12 -1.16
C GLN A 191 -9.58 18.39 0.05
N LYS A 192 -10.87 18.69 -0.17
CA LYS A 192 -11.84 18.75 0.91
C LYS A 192 -11.95 17.39 1.59
N ASP A 193 -11.89 17.38 2.92
CA ASP A 193 -12.04 16.17 3.72
C ASP A 193 -13.43 15.55 3.52
N GLU A 194 -13.50 14.24 3.55
CA GLU A 194 -14.74 13.47 3.37
C GLU A 194 -14.96 12.56 4.59
N GLY A 195 -16.03 12.84 5.34
CA GLY A 195 -16.33 12.12 6.57
C GLY A 195 -15.19 12.25 7.59
N ASN A 196 -14.61 11.12 7.98
CA ASN A 196 -13.48 11.04 8.90
C ASN A 196 -12.12 10.92 8.21
N ASP A 197 -12.05 11.23 6.91
CA ASP A 197 -10.84 11.05 6.12
C ASP A 197 -10.29 12.37 5.61
N TYR A 198 -8.97 12.53 5.70
CA TYR A 198 -8.24 13.48 4.87
C TYR A 198 -8.21 12.95 3.45
N VAL A 199 -8.46 13.81 2.48
CA VAL A 199 -8.35 13.45 1.06
C VAL A 199 -7.13 14.13 0.46
N VAL A 200 -6.19 13.32 -0.04
CA VAL A 200 -4.97 13.82 -0.68
C VAL A 200 -4.88 13.31 -2.11
N GLU A 201 -4.77 14.25 -3.05
CA GLU A 201 -4.55 13.95 -4.46
C GLU A 201 -3.07 14.06 -4.82
N VAL A 202 -2.55 13.03 -5.48
CA VAL A 202 -1.21 12.96 -6.05
C VAL A 202 -1.35 12.99 -7.57
N LYS A 203 -0.67 13.93 -8.24
CA LYS A 203 -0.75 14.15 -9.68
C LYS A 203 0.51 13.65 -10.37
N PHE A 204 0.34 12.77 -11.34
CA PHE A 204 1.38 12.36 -12.28
C PHE A 204 1.44 13.28 -13.49
N ASN A 205 0.27 13.73 -13.91
CA ASN A 205 0.04 14.77 -14.92
C ASN A 205 -1.37 15.38 -14.65
N PRO A 206 -1.83 16.38 -15.43
CA PRO A 206 -3.12 17.01 -15.19
C PRO A 206 -4.34 16.07 -15.23
N GLN A 207 -4.25 14.94 -15.93
CA GLN A 207 -5.36 14.02 -16.16
C GLN A 207 -5.24 12.70 -15.38
N ASP A 208 -4.00 12.31 -14.99
CA ASP A 208 -3.72 11.06 -14.31
C ASP A 208 -3.39 11.34 -12.84
N THR A 209 -4.24 10.88 -11.94
CA THR A 209 -4.13 11.17 -10.51
C THR A 209 -4.43 9.93 -9.66
N VAL A 210 -3.85 9.92 -8.46
CA VAL A 210 -4.22 8.98 -7.40
C VAL A 210 -4.71 9.79 -6.21
N ARG A 211 -5.87 9.45 -5.69
CA ARG A 211 -6.39 10.03 -4.44
C ARG A 211 -6.35 9.00 -3.34
N TYR A 212 -5.93 9.46 -2.18
CA TYR A 212 -5.88 8.71 -0.94
C TYR A 212 -6.91 9.27 0.03
N TRP A 213 -7.74 8.42 0.61
CA TRP A 213 -8.56 8.69 1.77
C TRP A 213 -7.83 8.13 2.97
N ILE A 214 -7.45 9.00 3.88
CA ILE A 214 -6.59 8.70 5.02
C ILE A 214 -7.36 9.03 6.29
N ASN A 215 -7.61 8.02 7.08
CA ASN A 215 -8.37 8.13 8.32
C ASN A 215 -7.73 9.16 9.27
N GLN A 216 -8.51 10.10 9.76
CA GLN A 216 -8.02 11.21 10.58
C GLN A 216 -7.51 10.79 11.96
N GLN A 217 -7.93 9.63 12.46
CA GLN A 217 -7.55 9.13 13.78
C GLN A 217 -6.33 8.20 13.70
N THR A 218 -6.32 7.29 12.72
CA THR A 218 -5.28 6.25 12.59
C THR A 218 -4.19 6.62 11.60
N PHE A 219 -4.45 7.55 10.69
CA PHE A 219 -3.64 7.89 9.53
C PHE A 219 -3.37 6.72 8.58
N LEU A 220 -4.16 5.64 8.67
CA LEU A 220 -4.13 4.55 7.72
C LEU A 220 -4.97 4.91 6.47
N ILE A 221 -4.65 4.28 5.35
CA ILE A 221 -5.31 4.57 4.06
C ILE A 221 -6.54 3.68 3.92
N ASP A 222 -7.73 4.25 4.07
CA ASP A 222 -8.99 3.50 3.99
C ASP A 222 -9.44 3.27 2.53
N LYS A 223 -9.07 4.19 1.62
CA LYS A 223 -9.42 4.07 0.21
C LYS A 223 -8.38 4.71 -0.70
N ILE A 224 -8.17 4.10 -1.86
CA ILE A 224 -7.36 4.66 -2.96
C ILE A 224 -8.23 4.70 -4.23
N VAL A 225 -8.19 5.83 -4.93
CA VAL A 225 -8.86 5.97 -6.23
C VAL A 225 -7.84 6.42 -7.27
N THR A 226 -7.63 5.58 -8.26
CA THR A 226 -6.77 5.88 -9.42
C THR A 226 -7.64 6.40 -10.57
N ARG A 227 -7.27 7.55 -11.10
CA ARG A 227 -7.91 8.18 -12.25
C ARG A 227 -6.96 8.23 -13.43
N TYR A 228 -7.50 7.93 -14.59
CA TYR A 228 -6.81 7.94 -15.85
C TYR A 228 -7.63 8.72 -16.87
N ASN A 229 -7.04 9.68 -17.56
CA ASN A 229 -7.76 10.63 -18.40
C ASN A 229 -8.95 11.28 -17.65
N SER A 230 -8.75 11.64 -16.39
CA SER A 230 -9.78 12.20 -15.48
C SER A 230 -10.94 11.24 -15.12
N GLN A 231 -10.96 10.01 -15.63
CA GLN A 231 -11.96 8.99 -15.29
C GLN A 231 -11.46 8.08 -14.18
N VAL A 232 -12.36 7.64 -13.31
CA VAL A 232 -12.06 6.64 -12.30
C VAL A 232 -11.78 5.31 -12.99
N LEU A 233 -10.56 4.81 -12.85
CA LEU A 233 -10.15 3.51 -13.39
C LEU A 233 -10.31 2.42 -12.34
N ILE A 234 -9.69 2.62 -11.18
CA ILE A 234 -9.67 1.66 -10.08
C ILE A 234 -9.98 2.38 -8.78
N GLU A 235 -10.81 1.75 -7.96
CA GLU A 235 -11.05 2.11 -6.57
C GLU A 235 -10.71 0.92 -5.69
N GLU A 236 -9.84 1.10 -4.71
CA GLU A 236 -9.51 0.11 -3.70
C GLU A 236 -10.03 0.59 -2.35
N GLN A 237 -10.84 -0.22 -1.68
CA GLN A 237 -11.19 -0.07 -0.27
C GLN A 237 -10.32 -1.02 0.54
N ARG A 238 -9.68 -0.52 1.58
CA ARG A 238 -8.72 -1.21 2.41
C ARG A 238 -9.22 -1.29 3.84
N SER A 239 -9.15 -2.46 4.42
CA SER A 239 -9.63 -2.70 5.80
C SER A 239 -8.84 -3.83 6.47
N ASP A 240 -9.21 -4.15 7.72
CA ASP A 240 -8.57 -5.21 8.50
C ASP A 240 -7.05 -5.00 8.60
N TYR A 241 -6.66 -3.81 9.04
CA TYR A 241 -5.25 -3.47 9.19
C TYR A 241 -4.62 -4.26 10.32
N ARG A 242 -3.56 -4.99 9.99
CA ARG A 242 -2.80 -5.82 10.93
C ARG A 242 -1.32 -5.54 10.80
N ARG A 243 -0.57 -5.90 11.83
CA ARG A 243 0.87 -5.80 11.82
C ARG A 243 1.49 -6.97 11.04
N ALA A 244 2.21 -6.64 9.97
CA ALA A 244 3.07 -7.56 9.23
C ALA A 244 4.51 -7.07 9.42
N ASP A 245 5.33 -7.83 10.14
CA ASP A 245 6.64 -7.37 10.63
C ASP A 245 6.54 -6.04 11.41
N CYS A 246 7.19 -4.97 10.91
CA CYS A 246 7.15 -3.63 11.50
C CYS A 246 6.13 -2.70 10.81
N MET A 247 5.32 -3.18 9.87
CA MET A 247 4.38 -2.39 9.10
C MET A 247 2.93 -2.71 9.42
N MET A 248 2.07 -1.69 9.36
CA MET A 248 0.61 -1.82 9.40
C MET A 248 0.09 -1.91 7.97
N LEU A 249 -0.40 -3.08 7.57
CA LEU A 249 -0.85 -3.38 6.21
C LEU A 249 -2.29 -3.89 6.21
N PRO A 250 -3.08 -3.61 5.13
CA PRO A 250 -4.46 -4.09 5.04
C PRO A 250 -4.50 -5.58 4.74
N PHE A 251 -5.33 -6.34 5.43
CA PHE A 251 -5.56 -7.76 5.18
C PHE A 251 -6.85 -8.05 4.44
N HIS A 252 -7.60 -6.99 4.11
CA HIS A 252 -8.78 -7.11 3.26
C HIS A 252 -8.82 -5.94 2.26
N ILE A 253 -8.96 -6.26 0.98
CA ILE A 253 -8.99 -5.29 -0.12
C ILE A 253 -10.16 -5.61 -1.05
N VAL A 254 -11.06 -4.63 -1.21
CA VAL A 254 -12.14 -4.67 -2.20
C VAL A 254 -11.77 -3.71 -3.33
N THR A 255 -11.68 -4.23 -4.53
CA THR A 255 -11.36 -3.44 -5.73
C THR A 255 -12.59 -3.28 -6.60
N ARG A 256 -12.83 -2.06 -7.07
CA ARG A 256 -13.79 -1.77 -8.15
C ARG A 256 -13.04 -1.28 -9.38
N LEU A 257 -13.45 -1.75 -10.53
CA LEU A 257 -12.96 -1.30 -11.83
C LEU A 257 -14.10 -0.56 -12.53
N GLN A 258 -13.90 0.71 -12.84
CA GLN A 258 -14.93 1.57 -13.44
C GLN A 258 -16.28 1.53 -12.68
N GLY A 259 -16.22 1.51 -11.35
CA GLY A 259 -17.38 1.47 -10.47
C GLY A 259 -17.98 0.08 -10.22
N GLN A 260 -17.66 -0.93 -11.03
CA GLN A 260 -18.12 -2.31 -10.82
C GLN A 260 -17.18 -3.07 -9.89
N ARG A 261 -17.74 -3.87 -8.97
CA ARG A 261 -16.94 -4.73 -8.08
C ARG A 261 -16.14 -5.72 -8.93
N PHE A 262 -14.83 -5.57 -8.87
CA PHE A 262 -13.87 -6.36 -9.62
C PHE A 262 -13.32 -7.51 -8.80
N ALA A 263 -12.84 -7.23 -7.58
CA ALA A 263 -12.24 -8.21 -6.71
C ALA A 263 -12.59 -7.94 -5.25
N ASP A 264 -12.59 -9.01 -4.47
CA ASP A 264 -12.70 -9.00 -3.01
C ASP A 264 -11.69 -10.02 -2.46
N LEU A 265 -10.59 -9.51 -1.91
CA LEU A 265 -9.43 -10.29 -1.56
C LEU A 265 -9.12 -10.22 -0.07
N SER A 266 -8.96 -11.38 0.53
CA SER A 266 -8.35 -11.55 1.85
C SER A 266 -6.86 -11.82 1.66
N ILE A 267 -6.01 -11.02 2.29
CA ILE A 267 -4.56 -11.20 2.25
C ILE A 267 -4.18 -12.28 3.26
N GLU A 268 -3.49 -13.29 2.81
CA GLU A 268 -3.01 -14.41 3.63
C GLU A 268 -1.66 -14.05 4.28
N SER A 269 -0.77 -13.44 3.52
CA SER A 269 0.56 -13.05 4.02
C SER A 269 1.21 -11.93 3.20
N TYR A 270 2.13 -11.24 3.85
CA TYR A 270 3.11 -10.33 3.26
C TYR A 270 4.51 -10.86 3.54
N ASP A 271 5.32 -11.03 2.50
CA ASP A 271 6.77 -11.22 2.62
C ASP A 271 7.46 -9.92 2.18
N LEU A 272 8.06 -9.25 3.14
CA LEU A 272 8.69 -7.93 3.00
C LEU A 272 10.23 -8.02 2.98
N LYS A 273 10.77 -9.23 3.17
CA LYS A 273 12.20 -9.48 3.37
C LYS A 273 12.84 -10.25 2.24
N SER A 274 12.11 -11.19 1.66
CA SER A 274 12.66 -12.05 0.61
C SER A 274 12.85 -11.25 -0.67
N ARG A 275 14.06 -11.30 -1.19
CA ARG A 275 14.35 -10.68 -2.49
C ARG A 275 13.57 -11.42 -3.58
N VAL A 276 12.80 -10.69 -4.36
CA VAL A 276 12.14 -11.24 -5.55
C VAL A 276 13.19 -11.41 -6.65
N PRO A 277 13.39 -12.65 -7.17
CA PRO A 277 14.34 -12.88 -8.25
C PRO A 277 14.00 -12.05 -9.50
N GLU A 278 15.00 -11.55 -10.20
CA GLU A 278 14.80 -10.73 -11.39
C GLU A 278 14.04 -11.48 -12.52
N ALA A 279 14.32 -12.77 -12.66
CA ALA A 279 13.61 -13.65 -13.60
C ALA A 279 12.08 -13.71 -13.36
N THR A 280 11.61 -13.39 -12.14
CA THR A 280 10.18 -13.31 -11.84
C THR A 280 9.47 -12.30 -12.73
N PHE A 281 10.14 -11.20 -13.09
CA PHE A 281 9.56 -10.13 -13.90
C PHE A 281 9.77 -10.30 -15.41
N THR A 282 10.21 -11.46 -15.85
CA THR A 282 10.36 -11.74 -17.28
C THR A 282 9.01 -12.14 -17.88
N ILE A 283 8.64 -11.52 -18.99
CA ILE A 283 7.49 -11.95 -19.79
C ILE A 283 7.98 -13.19 -20.59
N THR A 284 7.61 -14.37 -20.12
CA THR A 284 7.92 -15.62 -20.86
C THR A 284 6.93 -15.74 -22.01
N VAL A 285 7.38 -15.39 -23.21
CA VAL A 285 6.67 -15.70 -24.45
C VAL A 285 6.84 -17.22 -24.64
N GLY A 286 5.77 -17.94 -24.88
CA GLY A 286 5.83 -19.39 -25.08
C GLY A 286 6.80 -19.74 -26.21
N GLN A 287 7.69 -20.68 -25.92
CA GLN A 287 8.46 -21.40 -26.94
C GLN A 287 7.59 -22.43 -27.60
#